data_df8f54ac42a7d7593840129eec867dde
#
_entry.id   df8f54ac42a7d7593840129eec867dde
#
_cell.length_a   1.000
_cell.length_b   1.000
_cell.length_c   1.000
_cell.angle_alpha   90.00
_cell.angle_beta   90.00
_cell.angle_gamma   90.00
#
_symmetry.space_group_name_H-M   'P 1'
#
loop_
_entity.id
_entity.type
_entity.pdbx_description
1 polymer ?
#
loop_
_entity_poly.entity_id
_entity_poly.type
_entity_poly.pdbx_seq_one_letter_code
_entity_poly.pdbx_strand_id
1 'polypeptide(L)'
;MAAPGAEEDAFGCYRSPLVSRYASPEMGFNFSERRKFGTWRRLWLYLAQAEKSLGLPITDEQIQEMEANLDNIDFKMAAEEEKRLRHDVMAHVHTFAHCCPKAAAIIHLGATSCYVGDNTDLIVLRDGFNLLLPKLATVISRLADFAEQYADLPTLGFTHYQPAQLTTVGKRCCLWIQDLCMDLQNLERARDDLRFRGVKGTTGTQASFLQLFEGDHDKVEELDRLVTVKAGFKRAYLVTGQTYSRKVDVEILSVLASLGASIHKICTDIRLLANLKEIEEPFETDQIGSSAMPYKRNPMRSERCCSLARHLMTLVLNPLHTASVQWFERTLDDSANRRVCLAEAFLTADIILSTLQNISEGLVVYPKDCHEKIRILSQQAAAVVKQEGGDNDLIAQIRADPYFSPIQGQLESLLEPTSFTGRASQQVARFLKEEARPMLTPYQSKMGVKMELAL
;
A
#
# COMPACT_ATOMS: atom_id res chain seq x y z
N MET A 1 7.81 -49.63 -0.57
CA MET A 1 6.55 -49.07 -0.01
C MET A 1 6.88 -47.65 0.40
N ALA A 2 6.48 -46.70 -0.39
CA ALA A 2 6.60 -45.28 0.01
C ALA A 2 5.55 -45.01 1.09
N ALA A 3 5.94 -44.43 2.20
CA ALA A 3 5.03 -43.98 3.25
C ALA A 3 4.00 -42.98 2.69
N PRO A 4 2.73 -43.03 3.14
CA PRO A 4 1.73 -42.05 2.73
C PRO A 4 2.19 -40.66 3.08
N GLY A 5 1.97 -39.71 2.14
CA GLY A 5 2.47 -38.35 2.13
C GLY A 5 2.52 -37.70 3.50
N ALA A 6 3.73 -37.40 3.94
CA ALA A 6 3.95 -36.39 4.94
C ALA A 6 3.41 -35.07 4.34
N GLU A 7 2.37 -34.51 4.90
CA GLU A 7 2.15 -33.05 4.83
C GLU A 7 3.52 -32.45 5.17
N GLU A 8 4.13 -31.77 4.20
CA GLU A 8 5.40 -31.08 4.45
C GLU A 8 5.18 -30.24 5.68
N ASP A 9 5.94 -30.52 6.75
CA ASP A 9 5.84 -29.78 8.00
C ASP A 9 6.07 -28.30 7.72
N ALA A 10 5.00 -27.55 7.66
CA ALA A 10 5.02 -26.13 7.35
C ALA A 10 5.88 -25.32 8.34
N PHE A 11 6.23 -25.91 9.48
CA PHE A 11 7.09 -25.32 10.51
C PHE A 11 8.56 -25.76 10.36
N GLY A 12 8.84 -26.76 9.53
CA GLY A 12 10.19 -27.26 9.27
C GLY A 12 11.02 -26.41 8.29
N CYS A 13 10.41 -25.38 7.64
CA CYS A 13 11.07 -24.50 6.67
C CYS A 13 10.85 -23.03 7.00
N TYR A 14 11.84 -22.18 6.66
CA TYR A 14 11.66 -20.75 6.78
C TYR A 14 10.54 -20.26 5.85
N ARG A 15 9.60 -19.50 6.40
CA ARG A 15 8.56 -18.77 5.66
C ARG A 15 8.64 -17.30 6.02
N SER A 16 8.54 -16.43 5.02
CA SER A 16 8.52 -14.98 5.28
C SER A 16 7.39 -14.59 6.24
N PRO A 17 7.68 -13.89 7.34
CA PRO A 17 6.66 -13.38 8.24
C PRO A 17 5.63 -12.46 7.56
N LEU A 18 6.00 -11.84 6.44
CA LEU A 18 5.05 -11.03 5.66
C LEU A 18 3.85 -11.86 5.21
N VAL A 19 4.05 -13.11 4.82
CA VAL A 19 2.97 -14.00 4.38
C VAL A 19 2.39 -14.82 5.52
N SER A 20 3.27 -15.41 6.36
CA SER A 20 2.83 -16.35 7.40
C SER A 20 2.18 -15.66 8.60
N ARG A 21 2.35 -14.33 8.73
CA ARG A 21 1.96 -13.61 9.94
C ARG A 21 1.23 -12.28 9.71
N TYR A 22 1.52 -11.55 8.63
CA TYR A 22 1.14 -10.14 8.56
C TYR A 22 0.22 -9.76 7.41
N ALA A 23 0.54 -10.12 6.18
CA ALA A 23 -0.24 -9.70 5.01
C ALA A 23 -1.64 -10.33 4.96
N SER A 24 -2.59 -9.64 4.34
CA SER A 24 -3.92 -10.18 4.09
C SER A 24 -3.88 -11.38 3.13
N PRO A 25 -4.83 -12.32 3.25
CA PRO A 25 -4.93 -13.45 2.32
C PRO A 25 -5.05 -13.01 0.87
N GLU A 26 -5.76 -11.91 0.60
CA GLU A 26 -5.96 -11.38 -0.75
C GLU A 26 -4.66 -10.88 -1.38
N MET A 27 -3.85 -10.13 -0.61
CA MET A 27 -2.55 -9.67 -1.10
C MET A 27 -1.57 -10.83 -1.24
N GLY A 28 -1.57 -11.77 -0.30
CA GLY A 28 -0.79 -13.01 -0.39
C GLY A 28 -1.14 -13.82 -1.63
N PHE A 29 -2.43 -13.97 -1.93
CA PHE A 29 -2.89 -14.64 -3.15
C PHE A 29 -2.46 -13.89 -4.43
N ASN A 30 -2.54 -12.56 -4.45
CA ASN A 30 -2.19 -11.74 -5.61
C ASN A 30 -0.75 -11.98 -6.10
N PHE A 31 0.17 -12.29 -5.18
CA PHE A 31 1.58 -12.59 -5.50
C PHE A 31 1.91 -14.10 -5.43
N SER A 32 0.90 -14.97 -5.34
CA SER A 32 1.09 -16.42 -5.29
C SER A 32 1.47 -17.00 -6.66
N GLU A 33 2.12 -18.15 -6.64
CA GLU A 33 2.42 -18.91 -7.85
C GLU A 33 1.14 -19.34 -8.60
N ARG A 34 0.09 -19.70 -7.89
CA ARG A 34 -1.21 -20.03 -8.50
C ARG A 34 -1.78 -18.84 -9.28
N ARG A 35 -1.72 -17.65 -8.74
CA ARG A 35 -2.13 -16.43 -9.44
C ARG A 35 -1.24 -16.14 -10.64
N LYS A 36 0.07 -16.24 -10.47
CA LYS A 36 1.07 -16.00 -11.50
C LYS A 36 0.86 -16.93 -12.69
N PHE A 37 0.87 -18.22 -12.48
CA PHE A 37 0.81 -19.20 -13.56
C PHE A 37 -0.59 -19.34 -14.18
N GLY A 38 -1.64 -19.12 -13.39
CA GLY A 38 -2.99 -18.96 -13.93
C GLY A 38 -3.11 -17.75 -14.86
N THR A 39 -2.43 -16.67 -14.54
CA THR A 39 -2.36 -15.47 -15.40
C THR A 39 -1.56 -15.73 -16.67
N TRP A 40 -0.47 -16.51 -16.62
CA TRP A 40 0.26 -16.93 -17.82
C TRP A 40 -0.63 -17.69 -18.79
N ARG A 41 -1.43 -18.62 -18.30
CA ARG A 41 -2.37 -19.39 -19.15
C ARG A 41 -3.44 -18.48 -19.77
N ARG A 42 -3.95 -17.52 -19.05
CA ARG A 42 -4.90 -16.51 -19.57
C ARG A 42 -4.25 -15.65 -20.65
N LEU A 43 -3.00 -15.24 -20.47
CA LEU A 43 -2.26 -14.47 -21.47
C LEU A 43 -2.01 -15.27 -22.74
N TRP A 44 -1.69 -16.56 -22.65
CA TRP A 44 -1.59 -17.43 -23.83
C TRP A 44 -2.94 -17.63 -24.52
N LEU A 45 -4.01 -17.76 -23.77
CA LEU A 45 -5.35 -17.80 -24.33
C LEU A 45 -5.71 -16.49 -25.07
N TYR A 46 -5.45 -15.34 -24.47
CA TYR A 46 -5.71 -14.04 -25.10
C TYR A 46 -4.93 -13.88 -26.39
N LEU A 47 -3.68 -14.30 -26.39
CA LEU A 47 -2.83 -14.28 -27.60
C LEU A 47 -3.44 -15.18 -28.68
N ALA A 48 -3.75 -16.43 -28.40
CA ALA A 48 -4.34 -17.37 -29.36
C ALA A 48 -5.68 -16.88 -29.90
N GLN A 49 -6.55 -16.35 -29.04
CA GLN A 49 -7.84 -15.78 -29.47
C GLN A 49 -7.66 -14.57 -30.41
N ALA A 50 -6.72 -13.69 -30.10
CA ALA A 50 -6.44 -12.53 -30.94
C ALA A 50 -5.79 -12.92 -32.27
N GLU A 51 -4.82 -13.83 -32.26
CA GLU A 51 -4.19 -14.39 -33.46
C GLU A 51 -5.22 -15.07 -34.37
N LYS A 52 -6.15 -15.84 -33.78
CA LYS A 52 -7.25 -16.45 -34.53
C LYS A 52 -8.15 -15.40 -35.18
N SER A 53 -8.54 -14.37 -34.46
CA SER A 53 -9.41 -13.31 -34.97
C SER A 53 -8.79 -12.52 -36.13
N LEU A 54 -7.45 -12.51 -36.21
CA LEU A 54 -6.67 -11.87 -37.27
C LEU A 54 -6.31 -12.79 -38.43
N GLY A 55 -6.80 -14.05 -38.41
CA GLY A 55 -6.73 -14.96 -39.55
C GLY A 55 -5.64 -16.01 -39.49
N LEU A 56 -4.94 -16.19 -38.34
CA LEU A 56 -4.06 -17.35 -38.18
C LEU A 56 -4.88 -18.64 -38.07
N PRO A 57 -4.36 -19.80 -38.53
CA PRO A 57 -5.08 -21.08 -38.57
C PRO A 57 -5.19 -21.72 -37.17
N ILE A 58 -5.94 -21.10 -36.30
CA ILE A 58 -6.24 -21.59 -34.94
C ILE A 58 -7.71 -21.98 -34.90
N THR A 59 -8.00 -23.19 -34.38
CA THR A 59 -9.35 -23.73 -34.37
C THR A 59 -10.13 -23.38 -33.10
N ASP A 60 -11.47 -23.51 -33.17
CA ASP A 60 -12.33 -23.32 -31.97
C ASP A 60 -12.04 -24.36 -30.90
N GLU A 61 -11.75 -25.58 -31.31
CA GLU A 61 -11.43 -26.68 -30.39
C GLU A 61 -10.14 -26.39 -29.60
N GLN A 62 -9.13 -25.80 -30.24
CA GLN A 62 -7.89 -25.40 -29.56
C GLN A 62 -8.16 -24.35 -28.51
N ILE A 63 -8.95 -23.32 -28.83
CA ILE A 63 -9.34 -22.28 -27.89
C ILE A 63 -10.15 -22.85 -26.72
N GLN A 64 -11.17 -23.68 -26.98
CA GLN A 64 -11.99 -24.29 -25.94
C GLN A 64 -11.18 -25.18 -25.00
N GLU A 65 -10.22 -25.93 -25.54
CA GLU A 65 -9.34 -26.78 -24.74
C GLU A 65 -8.47 -25.94 -23.78
N MET A 66 -7.93 -24.81 -24.26
CA MET A 66 -7.18 -23.86 -23.42
C MET A 66 -8.07 -23.25 -22.35
N GLU A 67 -9.28 -22.80 -22.70
CA GLU A 67 -10.24 -22.22 -21.74
C GLU A 67 -10.62 -23.18 -20.62
N ALA A 68 -10.82 -24.44 -20.95
CA ALA A 68 -11.19 -25.49 -19.99
C ALA A 68 -10.07 -25.81 -18.98
N ASN A 69 -8.82 -25.48 -19.29
CA ASN A 69 -7.64 -25.88 -18.51
C ASN A 69 -6.86 -24.69 -17.90
N LEU A 70 -7.45 -23.50 -17.83
CA LEU A 70 -6.76 -22.31 -17.30
C LEU A 70 -6.29 -22.49 -15.86
N ASP A 71 -7.07 -23.14 -15.03
CA ASP A 71 -6.79 -23.32 -13.61
C ASP A 71 -6.34 -24.75 -13.25
N ASN A 72 -6.32 -25.66 -14.24
CA ASN A 72 -5.87 -27.05 -14.09
C ASN A 72 -4.34 -27.14 -14.21
N ILE A 73 -3.62 -26.62 -13.21
CA ILE A 73 -2.16 -26.54 -13.20
C ILE A 73 -1.58 -27.67 -12.36
N ASP A 74 -0.82 -28.56 -12.99
CA ASP A 74 0.01 -29.54 -12.30
C ASP A 74 1.35 -28.92 -11.91
N PHE A 75 1.42 -28.40 -10.69
CA PHE A 75 2.63 -27.74 -10.15
C PHE A 75 3.79 -28.70 -9.98
N LYS A 76 3.51 -29.99 -9.71
CA LYS A 76 4.56 -31.00 -9.56
C LYS A 76 5.23 -31.25 -10.92
N MET A 77 4.41 -31.48 -11.96
CA MET A 77 4.91 -31.65 -13.33
C MET A 77 5.68 -30.41 -13.78
N ALA A 78 5.17 -29.20 -13.51
CA ALA A 78 5.84 -27.96 -13.86
C ALA A 78 7.23 -27.84 -13.20
N ALA A 79 7.36 -28.20 -11.92
CA ALA A 79 8.62 -28.21 -11.20
C ALA A 79 9.63 -29.25 -11.76
N GLU A 80 9.14 -30.45 -12.11
CA GLU A 80 9.96 -31.48 -12.75
C GLU A 80 10.48 -31.04 -14.13
N GLU A 81 9.59 -30.45 -14.94
CA GLU A 81 9.93 -29.89 -16.25
C GLU A 81 10.93 -28.74 -16.13
N GLU A 82 10.75 -27.82 -15.18
CA GLU A 82 11.68 -26.71 -14.94
C GLU A 82 13.05 -27.23 -14.52
N LYS A 83 13.09 -28.23 -13.65
CA LYS A 83 14.36 -28.87 -13.25
C LYS A 83 15.09 -29.48 -14.44
N ARG A 84 14.34 -30.08 -15.39
CA ARG A 84 14.88 -30.70 -16.60
C ARG A 84 15.32 -29.67 -17.65
N LEU A 85 14.47 -28.67 -17.93
CA LEU A 85 14.67 -27.68 -18.98
C LEU A 85 15.52 -26.49 -18.57
N ARG A 86 15.62 -26.21 -17.27
CA ARG A 86 16.25 -25.02 -16.70
C ARG A 86 15.62 -23.72 -17.23
N HIS A 87 14.31 -23.78 -17.50
CA HIS A 87 13.55 -22.67 -18.06
C HIS A 87 12.09 -22.73 -17.60
N ASP A 88 11.69 -21.80 -16.74
CA ASP A 88 10.35 -21.75 -16.10
C ASP A 88 9.21 -21.60 -17.12
N VAL A 89 9.31 -20.67 -18.07
CA VAL A 89 8.24 -20.44 -19.05
C VAL A 89 8.03 -21.66 -19.93
N MET A 90 9.10 -22.29 -20.42
CA MET A 90 8.98 -23.49 -21.23
C MET A 90 8.43 -24.69 -20.43
N ALA A 91 8.78 -24.80 -19.15
CA ALA A 91 8.19 -25.80 -18.26
C ALA A 91 6.67 -25.65 -18.17
N HIS A 92 6.18 -24.43 -18.04
CA HIS A 92 4.74 -24.15 -18.01
C HIS A 92 4.06 -24.25 -19.39
N VAL A 93 4.75 -23.97 -20.50
CA VAL A 93 4.26 -24.28 -21.86
C VAL A 93 4.02 -25.78 -22.00
N HIS A 94 5.00 -26.63 -21.62
CA HIS A 94 4.87 -28.08 -21.67
C HIS A 94 3.76 -28.61 -20.76
N THR A 95 3.68 -28.08 -19.54
CA THR A 95 2.63 -28.46 -18.57
C THR A 95 1.23 -28.11 -19.08
N PHE A 96 1.09 -26.96 -19.73
CA PHE A 96 -0.17 -26.55 -20.35
C PHE A 96 -0.50 -27.39 -21.59
N ALA A 97 0.51 -27.63 -22.44
CA ALA A 97 0.36 -28.49 -23.61
C ALA A 97 -0.03 -29.94 -23.24
N HIS A 98 0.43 -30.45 -22.09
CA HIS A 98 0.08 -31.77 -21.61
C HIS A 98 -1.45 -31.93 -21.38
N CYS A 99 -2.10 -30.91 -20.80
CA CYS A 99 -3.55 -30.91 -20.63
C CYS A 99 -4.32 -30.31 -21.83
N CYS A 100 -3.60 -29.74 -22.82
CA CYS A 100 -4.18 -29.16 -24.04
C CYS A 100 -3.47 -29.72 -25.29
N PRO A 101 -3.55 -31.01 -25.58
CA PRO A 101 -2.79 -31.62 -26.68
C PRO A 101 -3.16 -31.07 -28.06
N LYS A 102 -4.40 -30.67 -28.29
CA LYS A 102 -4.83 -30.03 -29.56
C LYS A 102 -4.23 -28.64 -29.73
N ALA A 103 -4.11 -27.90 -28.64
CA ALA A 103 -3.57 -26.53 -28.65
C ALA A 103 -2.04 -26.46 -28.49
N ALA A 104 -1.36 -27.58 -28.26
CA ALA A 104 0.07 -27.62 -27.94
C ALA A 104 0.95 -26.80 -28.90
N ALA A 105 0.64 -26.85 -30.20
CA ALA A 105 1.42 -26.15 -31.23
C ALA A 105 1.21 -24.63 -31.27
N ILE A 106 0.16 -24.11 -30.67
CA ILE A 106 -0.21 -22.69 -30.71
C ILE A 106 0.01 -21.98 -29.37
N ILE A 107 0.27 -22.70 -28.31
CA ILE A 107 0.66 -22.10 -27.03
C ILE A 107 1.98 -21.36 -27.23
N HIS A 108 2.02 -20.08 -26.83
CA HIS A 108 3.21 -19.25 -26.94
C HIS A 108 3.65 -18.91 -28.38
N LEU A 109 2.74 -19.00 -29.36
CA LEU A 109 3.07 -18.78 -30.77
C LEU A 109 3.58 -17.36 -31.00
N GLY A 110 4.78 -17.23 -31.57
CA GLY A 110 5.43 -15.95 -31.85
C GLY A 110 5.94 -15.19 -30.61
N ALA A 111 5.60 -15.63 -29.40
CA ALA A 111 5.91 -14.90 -28.17
C ALA A 111 7.31 -15.23 -27.62
N THR A 112 7.78 -14.35 -26.74
CA THR A 112 8.97 -14.56 -25.90
C THR A 112 8.56 -14.71 -24.43
N SER A 113 9.45 -15.21 -23.58
CA SER A 113 9.18 -15.43 -22.15
C SER A 113 8.66 -14.19 -21.42
N CYS A 114 9.15 -13.01 -21.75
CA CYS A 114 8.70 -11.76 -21.14
C CYS A 114 7.26 -11.35 -21.55
N TYR A 115 6.68 -12.00 -22.57
CA TYR A 115 5.25 -11.79 -22.85
C TYR A 115 4.38 -12.18 -21.64
N VAL A 116 4.59 -13.37 -21.11
CA VAL A 116 3.85 -13.81 -19.90
C VAL A 116 4.44 -13.24 -18.62
N GLY A 117 5.77 -13.18 -18.50
CA GLY A 117 6.43 -12.70 -17.29
C GLY A 117 6.13 -11.23 -16.99
N ASP A 118 6.47 -10.34 -17.89
CA ASP A 118 6.33 -8.90 -17.70
C ASP A 118 4.86 -8.45 -17.65
N ASN A 119 4.02 -8.99 -18.53
CA ASN A 119 2.60 -8.64 -18.54
C ASN A 119 1.88 -9.14 -17.30
N THR A 120 2.24 -10.31 -16.77
CA THR A 120 1.72 -10.78 -15.48
C THR A 120 2.14 -9.87 -14.35
N ASP A 121 3.40 -9.43 -14.31
CA ASP A 121 3.87 -8.50 -13.29
C ASP A 121 3.02 -7.21 -13.32
N LEU A 122 2.76 -6.63 -14.48
CA LEU A 122 1.92 -5.43 -14.61
C LEU A 122 0.48 -5.66 -14.14
N ILE A 123 -0.08 -6.84 -14.40
CA ILE A 123 -1.43 -7.22 -13.94
C ILE A 123 -1.46 -7.31 -12.41
N VAL A 124 -0.53 -8.02 -11.79
CA VAL A 124 -0.52 -8.18 -10.33
C VAL A 124 -0.14 -6.90 -9.59
N LEU A 125 0.70 -6.04 -10.17
CA LEU A 125 1.01 -4.71 -9.63
C LEU A 125 -0.22 -3.80 -9.64
N ARG A 126 -0.96 -3.75 -10.76
CA ARG A 126 -2.24 -3.04 -10.85
C ARG A 126 -3.24 -3.55 -9.82
N ASP A 127 -3.39 -4.86 -9.72
CA ASP A 127 -4.35 -5.48 -8.80
C ASP A 127 -3.91 -5.29 -7.33
N GLY A 128 -2.61 -5.24 -7.07
CA GLY A 128 -2.06 -4.85 -5.77
C GLY A 128 -2.48 -3.43 -5.37
N PHE A 129 -2.39 -2.45 -6.27
CA PHE A 129 -2.93 -1.11 -6.03
C PHE A 129 -4.44 -1.12 -5.79
N ASN A 130 -5.19 -1.92 -6.55
CA ASN A 130 -6.64 -2.05 -6.36
C ASN A 130 -7.02 -2.63 -4.98
N LEU A 131 -6.14 -3.39 -4.34
CA LEU A 131 -6.30 -3.86 -2.96
C LEU A 131 -5.91 -2.79 -1.93
N LEU A 132 -4.84 -2.01 -2.19
CA LEU A 132 -4.34 -0.99 -1.25
C LEU A 132 -5.22 0.25 -1.19
N LEU A 133 -5.70 0.73 -2.34
CA LEU A 133 -6.42 2.01 -2.44
C LEU A 133 -7.69 2.08 -1.56
N PRO A 134 -8.57 1.07 -1.53
CA PRO A 134 -9.72 1.08 -0.63
C PRO A 134 -9.32 1.07 0.85
N LYS A 135 -8.23 0.40 1.21
CA LYS A 135 -7.71 0.38 2.59
C LYS A 135 -7.21 1.77 3.00
N LEU A 136 -6.45 2.43 2.14
CA LEU A 136 -5.99 3.80 2.38
C LEU A 136 -7.16 4.79 2.49
N ALA A 137 -8.15 4.68 1.59
CA ALA A 137 -9.36 5.49 1.66
C ALA A 137 -10.13 5.26 2.97
N THR A 138 -10.21 4.02 3.45
CA THR A 138 -10.83 3.69 4.73
C THR A 138 -10.10 4.33 5.90
N VAL A 139 -8.77 4.26 5.92
CA VAL A 139 -7.95 4.93 6.96
C VAL A 139 -8.21 6.43 6.98
N ILE A 140 -8.19 7.09 5.82
CA ILE A 140 -8.49 8.52 5.70
C ILE A 140 -9.89 8.82 6.24
N SER A 141 -10.89 8.01 5.90
CA SER A 141 -12.27 8.19 6.39
C SER A 141 -12.36 8.09 7.92
N ARG A 142 -11.73 7.08 8.53
CA ARG A 142 -11.72 6.90 9.99
C ARG A 142 -11.01 8.05 10.70
N LEU A 143 -9.87 8.48 10.17
CA LEU A 143 -9.17 9.64 10.71
C LEU A 143 -9.94 10.95 10.51
N ALA A 144 -10.69 11.09 9.41
CA ALA A 144 -11.56 12.25 9.19
C ALA A 144 -12.69 12.33 10.22
N ASP A 145 -13.33 11.20 10.52
CA ASP A 145 -14.36 11.12 11.56
C ASP A 145 -13.76 11.44 12.95
N PHE A 146 -12.58 10.94 13.24
CA PHE A 146 -11.84 11.26 14.46
C PHE A 146 -11.48 12.75 14.53
N ALA A 147 -10.97 13.33 13.45
CA ALA A 147 -10.61 14.75 13.41
C ALA A 147 -11.83 15.65 13.61
N GLU A 148 -12.98 15.29 13.04
CA GLU A 148 -14.24 16.01 13.21
C GLU A 148 -14.74 15.93 14.66
N GLN A 149 -14.71 14.74 15.27
CA GLN A 149 -15.11 14.52 16.66
C GLN A 149 -14.31 15.36 17.65
N TYR A 150 -13.02 15.55 17.40
CA TYR A 150 -12.10 16.27 18.29
C TYR A 150 -11.61 17.61 17.70
N ALA A 151 -12.41 18.20 16.79
CA ALA A 151 -12.07 19.45 16.13
C ALA A 151 -11.87 20.61 17.12
N ASP A 152 -12.64 20.61 18.20
CA ASP A 152 -12.66 21.67 19.22
C ASP A 152 -11.88 21.32 20.51
N LEU A 153 -11.31 20.10 20.60
CA LEU A 153 -10.59 19.68 21.80
C LEU A 153 -9.18 20.30 21.84
N PRO A 154 -8.93 21.27 22.74
CA PRO A 154 -7.61 21.89 22.86
C PRO A 154 -6.54 20.88 23.32
N THR A 155 -5.37 20.98 22.74
CA THR A 155 -4.18 20.28 23.19
C THR A 155 -2.94 21.14 22.99
N LEU A 156 -1.84 20.79 23.68
CA LEU A 156 -0.60 21.51 23.55
C LEU A 156 0.08 21.18 22.22
N GLY A 157 0.42 22.21 21.45
CA GLY A 157 1.27 22.08 20.27
C GLY A 157 2.74 22.03 20.65
N PHE A 158 3.54 21.30 19.86
CA PHE A 158 4.98 21.17 20.06
C PHE A 158 5.72 21.60 18.80
N THR A 159 6.73 22.43 18.97
CA THR A 159 7.75 22.71 17.97
C THR A 159 9.12 22.37 18.54
N HIS A 160 10.00 21.74 17.75
CA HIS A 160 11.27 21.20 18.25
C HIS A 160 11.13 20.27 19.46
N TYR A 161 9.96 19.62 19.57
CA TYR A 161 9.54 18.82 20.72
C TYR A 161 9.51 19.62 22.05
N GLN A 162 9.38 20.94 21.94
CA GLN A 162 9.17 21.85 23.06
C GLN A 162 7.73 22.36 23.05
N PRO A 163 7.14 22.58 24.24
CA PRO A 163 5.82 23.18 24.37
C PRO A 163 5.72 24.51 23.62
N ALA A 164 4.67 24.66 22.83
CA ALA A 164 4.41 25.87 22.06
C ALA A 164 2.96 26.34 22.28
N GLN A 165 2.34 26.94 21.27
CA GLN A 165 0.96 27.41 21.35
C GLN A 165 -0.02 26.22 21.30
N LEU A 166 -1.26 26.46 21.75
CA LEU A 166 -2.33 25.49 21.68
C LEU A 166 -2.75 25.22 20.23
N THR A 167 -3.16 24.00 20.01
CA THR A 167 -3.85 23.52 18.81
C THR A 167 -5.07 22.70 19.25
N THR A 168 -5.67 21.94 18.35
CA THR A 168 -6.66 20.94 18.71
C THR A 168 -6.22 19.54 18.29
N VAL A 169 -6.76 18.52 18.97
CA VAL A 169 -6.54 17.10 18.62
C VAL A 169 -6.96 16.84 17.18
N GLY A 170 -8.13 17.33 16.77
CA GLY A 170 -8.61 17.18 15.40
C GLY A 170 -7.71 17.87 14.37
N LYS A 171 -7.23 19.06 14.65
CA LYS A 171 -6.31 19.77 13.73
C LYS A 171 -4.97 19.04 13.58
N ARG A 172 -4.43 18.48 14.65
CA ARG A 172 -3.23 17.62 14.59
C ARG A 172 -3.48 16.41 13.69
N CYS A 173 -4.64 15.75 13.82
CA CYS A 173 -5.03 14.62 12.97
C CYS A 173 -5.13 15.04 11.49
N CYS A 174 -5.58 16.24 11.18
CA CYS A 174 -5.62 16.74 9.79
C CYS A 174 -4.24 16.82 9.13
N LEU A 175 -3.16 16.98 9.89
CA LEU A 175 -1.81 16.90 9.32
C LEU A 175 -1.50 15.48 8.81
N TRP A 176 -1.92 14.45 9.55
CA TRP A 176 -1.79 13.06 9.11
C TRP A 176 -2.64 12.77 7.88
N ILE A 177 -3.89 13.25 7.88
CA ILE A 177 -4.82 13.05 6.77
C ILE A 177 -4.29 13.72 5.50
N GLN A 178 -3.71 14.90 5.59
CA GLN A 178 -3.15 15.61 4.44
C GLN A 178 -2.05 14.81 3.75
N ASP A 179 -1.12 14.21 4.50
CA ASP A 179 -0.08 13.35 3.94
C ASP A 179 -0.68 12.12 3.25
N LEU A 180 -1.66 11.47 3.90
CA LEU A 180 -2.34 10.31 3.33
C LEU A 180 -3.17 10.65 2.09
N CYS A 181 -3.74 11.85 1.99
CA CYS A 181 -4.42 12.33 0.78
C CYS A 181 -3.45 12.46 -0.39
N MET A 182 -2.25 12.98 -0.15
CA MET A 182 -1.18 13.02 -1.17
C MET A 182 -0.80 11.60 -1.59
N ASP A 183 -0.68 10.67 -0.66
CA ASP A 183 -0.37 9.27 -0.96
C ASP A 183 -1.50 8.62 -1.78
N LEU A 184 -2.76 8.87 -1.45
CA LEU A 184 -3.90 8.35 -2.20
C LEU A 184 -3.83 8.78 -3.68
N GLN A 185 -3.62 10.07 -3.93
CA GLN A 185 -3.46 10.61 -5.30
C GLN A 185 -2.26 9.99 -6.02
N ASN A 186 -1.13 9.83 -5.33
CA ASN A 186 0.06 9.25 -5.92
C ASN A 186 -0.12 7.77 -6.28
N LEU A 187 -0.78 6.98 -5.41
CA LEU A 187 -1.08 5.58 -5.69
C LEU A 187 -2.09 5.44 -6.84
N GLU A 188 -3.13 6.27 -6.88
CA GLU A 188 -4.10 6.29 -7.99
C GLU A 188 -3.40 6.59 -9.31
N ARG A 189 -2.56 7.63 -9.35
CA ARG A 189 -1.80 8.00 -10.54
C ARG A 189 -0.87 6.87 -10.95
N ALA A 190 -0.11 6.28 -10.03
CA ALA A 190 0.83 5.18 -10.34
C ALA A 190 0.09 3.98 -10.93
N ARG A 191 -1.09 3.63 -10.41
CA ARG A 191 -1.94 2.57 -10.96
C ARG A 191 -2.45 2.93 -12.37
N ASP A 192 -2.97 4.13 -12.55
CA ASP A 192 -3.64 4.55 -13.79
C ASP A 192 -2.64 4.82 -14.93
N ASP A 193 -1.39 5.14 -14.59
CA ASP A 193 -0.29 5.30 -15.54
C ASP A 193 0.28 3.96 -16.03
N LEU A 194 -0.04 2.84 -15.37
CA LEU A 194 0.39 1.52 -15.82
C LEU A 194 -0.14 1.22 -17.23
N ARG A 195 0.77 0.80 -18.07
CA ARG A 195 0.47 0.32 -19.43
C ARG A 195 0.83 -1.14 -19.54
N PHE A 196 0.16 -1.82 -20.43
CA PHE A 196 0.51 -3.19 -20.77
C PHE A 196 1.85 -3.21 -21.53
N ARG A 197 2.70 -4.22 -21.28
CA ARG A 197 3.93 -4.37 -22.08
C ARG A 197 3.56 -4.72 -23.51
N GLY A 198 2.51 -5.51 -23.67
CA GLY A 198 1.97 -5.89 -24.97
C GLY A 198 2.69 -7.07 -25.60
N VAL A 199 2.42 -7.24 -26.88
CA VAL A 199 2.92 -8.33 -27.72
C VAL A 199 4.09 -7.79 -28.55
N LYS A 200 5.29 -7.75 -27.98
CA LYS A 200 6.45 -7.02 -28.55
C LYS A 200 7.55 -7.90 -29.15
N GLY A 201 7.60 -9.19 -28.77
CA GLY A 201 8.64 -10.11 -29.23
C GLY A 201 9.97 -9.98 -28.47
N THR A 202 11.00 -10.65 -28.98
CA THR A 202 12.27 -10.87 -28.30
C THR A 202 13.07 -9.60 -28.03
N THR A 203 13.03 -8.64 -28.95
CA THR A 203 13.78 -7.37 -28.86
C THR A 203 12.85 -6.14 -28.89
N GLY A 204 11.56 -6.35 -28.79
CA GLY A 204 10.56 -5.28 -28.84
C GLY A 204 10.16 -4.84 -30.25
N THR A 205 10.71 -5.47 -31.28
CA THR A 205 10.46 -5.09 -32.70
C THR A 205 9.24 -5.75 -33.31
N GLN A 206 8.60 -6.71 -32.62
CA GLN A 206 7.45 -7.50 -33.11
C GLN A 206 7.78 -8.32 -34.38
N ALA A 207 9.05 -8.59 -34.65
CA ALA A 207 9.50 -9.26 -35.88
C ALA A 207 8.87 -10.64 -36.10
N SER A 208 8.74 -11.47 -35.04
CA SER A 208 8.12 -12.77 -35.14
C SER A 208 6.64 -12.69 -35.53
N PHE A 209 5.91 -11.72 -35.00
CA PHE A 209 4.50 -11.51 -35.31
C PHE A 209 4.34 -10.92 -36.72
N LEU A 210 5.21 -10.00 -37.11
CA LEU A 210 5.21 -9.47 -38.49
C LEU A 210 5.44 -10.59 -39.51
N GLN A 211 6.28 -11.55 -39.20
CA GLN A 211 6.47 -12.74 -40.04
C GLN A 211 5.24 -13.63 -40.06
N LEU A 212 4.58 -13.89 -38.91
CA LEU A 212 3.34 -14.68 -38.84
C LEU A 212 2.21 -14.07 -39.68
N PHE A 213 2.15 -12.75 -39.77
CA PHE A 213 1.16 -12.00 -40.57
C PHE A 213 1.68 -11.57 -41.95
N GLU A 214 2.75 -12.22 -42.44
CA GLU A 214 3.27 -12.02 -43.79
C GLU A 214 3.58 -10.55 -44.14
N GLY A 215 4.05 -9.78 -43.16
CA GLY A 215 4.42 -8.37 -43.33
C GLY A 215 3.26 -7.38 -43.12
N ASP A 216 2.10 -7.82 -42.67
CA ASP A 216 0.95 -6.95 -42.42
C ASP A 216 1.13 -6.23 -41.06
N HIS A 217 1.58 -5.00 -41.12
CA HIS A 217 1.80 -4.13 -39.96
C HIS A 217 0.50 -3.82 -39.21
N ASP A 218 -0.61 -3.62 -39.91
CA ASP A 218 -1.88 -3.27 -39.28
C ASP A 218 -2.41 -4.42 -38.41
N LYS A 219 -2.23 -5.67 -38.86
CA LYS A 219 -2.58 -6.86 -38.06
C LYS A 219 -1.71 -7.00 -36.82
N VAL A 220 -0.42 -6.69 -36.88
CA VAL A 220 0.47 -6.75 -35.72
C VAL A 220 0.09 -5.69 -34.69
N GLU A 221 -0.22 -4.48 -35.14
CA GLU A 221 -0.70 -3.40 -34.27
C GLU A 221 -2.05 -3.75 -33.62
N GLU A 222 -2.98 -4.31 -34.40
CA GLU A 222 -4.28 -4.76 -33.90
C GLU A 222 -4.14 -5.95 -32.93
N LEU A 223 -3.20 -6.88 -33.16
CA LEU A 223 -2.88 -7.96 -32.21
C LEU A 223 -2.48 -7.39 -30.84
N ASP A 224 -1.56 -6.43 -30.84
CA ASP A 224 -1.10 -5.77 -29.62
C ASP A 224 -2.25 -5.07 -28.88
N ARG A 225 -3.12 -4.38 -29.62
CA ARG A 225 -4.31 -3.72 -29.07
C ARG A 225 -5.32 -4.73 -28.48
N LEU A 226 -5.64 -5.78 -29.19
CA LEU A 226 -6.63 -6.79 -28.76
C LEU A 226 -6.20 -7.48 -27.47
N VAL A 227 -4.95 -7.92 -27.39
CA VAL A 227 -4.43 -8.58 -26.19
C VAL A 227 -4.37 -7.59 -25.02
N THR A 228 -3.98 -6.35 -25.26
CA THR A 228 -3.96 -5.29 -24.24
C THR A 228 -5.34 -5.07 -23.62
N VAL A 229 -6.38 -4.97 -24.44
CA VAL A 229 -7.77 -4.78 -23.96
C VAL A 229 -8.27 -6.02 -23.20
N LYS A 230 -7.99 -7.22 -23.71
CA LYS A 230 -8.34 -8.48 -23.02
C LYS A 230 -7.70 -8.58 -21.63
N ALA A 231 -6.48 -8.07 -21.45
CA ALA A 231 -5.79 -8.01 -20.17
C ALA A 231 -6.30 -6.89 -19.23
N GLY A 232 -7.26 -6.07 -19.69
CA GLY A 232 -7.87 -5.01 -18.90
C GLY A 232 -7.07 -3.72 -18.83
N PHE A 233 -6.17 -3.46 -19.79
CA PHE A 233 -5.42 -2.22 -19.91
C PHE A 233 -5.98 -1.35 -21.06
N LYS A 234 -5.90 -0.04 -20.87
CA LYS A 234 -6.36 0.92 -21.88
C LYS A 234 -5.40 1.01 -23.08
N ARG A 235 -4.10 0.82 -22.82
CA ARG A 235 -3.04 0.94 -23.83
C ARG A 235 -1.80 0.16 -23.41
N ALA A 236 -0.98 -0.21 -24.40
CA ALA A 236 0.35 -0.77 -24.22
C ALA A 236 1.43 0.33 -24.33
N TYR A 237 2.64 0.02 -23.89
CA TYR A 237 3.81 0.82 -24.24
C TYR A 237 4.06 0.72 -25.75
N LEU A 238 4.29 1.84 -26.41
CA LEU A 238 4.56 1.87 -27.84
C LEU A 238 5.95 1.32 -28.17
N VAL A 239 6.90 1.55 -27.29
CA VAL A 239 8.29 1.11 -27.42
C VAL A 239 8.73 0.36 -26.17
N THR A 240 9.24 -0.85 -26.35
CA THR A 240 9.88 -1.65 -25.29
C THR A 240 11.11 -2.34 -25.87
N GLY A 241 11.99 -2.86 -25.00
CA GLY A 241 12.90 -3.95 -25.38
C GLY A 241 12.16 -5.29 -25.28
N GLN A 242 12.87 -6.33 -24.83
CA GLN A 242 12.22 -7.58 -24.46
C GLN A 242 11.32 -7.38 -23.22
N THR A 243 11.70 -6.45 -22.34
CA THR A 243 10.97 -6.08 -21.12
C THR A 243 10.35 -4.70 -21.25
N TYR A 244 9.39 -4.37 -20.39
CA TYR A 244 9.04 -2.98 -20.15
C TYR A 244 10.18 -2.28 -19.40
N SER A 245 10.25 -0.96 -19.50
CA SER A 245 11.27 -0.20 -18.78
C SER A 245 11.19 -0.44 -17.27
N ARG A 246 12.29 -0.88 -16.66
CA ARG A 246 12.37 -1.09 -15.19
C ARG A 246 12.21 0.21 -14.39
N LYS A 247 12.21 1.34 -15.06
CA LYS A 247 11.82 2.63 -14.48
C LYS A 247 10.39 2.62 -13.93
N VAL A 248 9.51 1.82 -14.51
CA VAL A 248 8.14 1.62 -14.03
C VAL A 248 8.13 1.05 -12.60
N ASP A 249 8.99 0.08 -12.30
CA ASP A 249 9.10 -0.49 -10.96
C ASP A 249 9.62 0.57 -9.95
N VAL A 250 10.50 1.47 -10.39
CA VAL A 250 10.98 2.60 -9.56
C VAL A 250 9.80 3.49 -9.16
N GLU A 251 8.98 3.89 -10.12
CA GLU A 251 7.79 4.74 -9.86
C GLU A 251 6.83 4.06 -8.88
N ILE A 252 6.56 2.76 -9.06
CA ILE A 252 5.66 2.00 -8.19
C ILE A 252 6.20 1.94 -6.76
N LEU A 253 7.46 1.52 -6.57
CA LEU A 253 8.02 1.38 -5.23
C LEU A 253 8.26 2.75 -4.58
N SER A 254 8.46 3.81 -5.34
CA SER A 254 8.60 5.17 -4.82
C SER A 254 7.31 5.65 -4.15
N VAL A 255 6.15 5.44 -4.75
CA VAL A 255 4.88 5.84 -4.14
C VAL A 255 4.55 4.98 -2.91
N LEU A 256 4.91 3.69 -2.91
CA LEU A 256 4.75 2.83 -1.74
C LEU A 256 5.70 3.23 -0.60
N ALA A 257 6.94 3.59 -0.91
CA ALA A 257 7.91 4.08 0.07
C ALA A 257 7.45 5.40 0.69
N SER A 258 6.88 6.32 -0.10
CA SER A 258 6.28 7.56 0.39
C SER A 258 5.11 7.30 1.34
N LEU A 259 4.22 6.37 1.02
CA LEU A 259 3.17 5.90 1.92
C LEU A 259 3.75 5.36 3.24
N GLY A 260 4.82 4.57 3.15
CA GLY A 260 5.55 4.08 4.32
C GLY A 260 6.06 5.22 5.22
N ALA A 261 6.59 6.29 4.63
CA ALA A 261 7.05 7.46 5.37
C ALA A 261 5.91 8.17 6.11
N SER A 262 4.76 8.36 5.46
CA SER A 262 3.58 8.95 6.09
C SER A 262 3.08 8.11 7.26
N ILE A 263 2.96 6.80 7.09
CA ILE A 263 2.51 5.89 8.15
C ILE A 263 3.50 5.84 9.30
N HIS A 264 4.81 5.84 9.01
CA HIS A 264 5.85 5.91 10.05
C HIS A 264 5.70 7.18 10.88
N LYS A 265 5.48 8.34 10.23
CA LYS A 265 5.29 9.63 10.89
C LYS A 265 4.07 9.61 11.80
N ILE A 266 2.92 9.14 11.33
CA ILE A 266 1.68 9.02 12.10
C ILE A 266 1.89 8.15 13.34
N CYS A 267 2.46 6.96 13.16
CA CYS A 267 2.69 6.01 14.25
C CYS A 267 3.75 6.51 15.24
N THR A 268 4.72 7.29 14.79
CA THR A 268 5.68 7.96 15.68
C THR A 268 4.97 8.99 16.56
N ASP A 269 4.11 9.83 15.99
CA ASP A 269 3.31 10.78 16.75
C ASP A 269 2.43 10.07 17.78
N ILE A 270 1.73 8.99 17.41
CA ILE A 270 0.88 8.22 18.32
C ILE A 270 1.70 7.65 19.48
N ARG A 271 2.90 7.12 19.22
CA ARG A 271 3.80 6.62 20.28
C ARG A 271 4.22 7.71 21.25
N LEU A 272 4.55 8.91 20.76
CA LEU A 272 4.89 10.07 21.58
C LEU A 272 3.67 10.55 22.38
N LEU A 273 2.51 10.62 21.75
CA LEU A 273 1.25 11.03 22.40
C LEU A 273 0.79 10.03 23.45
N ALA A 274 1.05 8.73 23.26
CA ALA A 274 0.79 7.70 24.26
C ALA A 274 1.68 7.90 25.53
N ASN A 275 2.95 8.22 25.34
CA ASN A 275 3.84 8.58 26.47
C ASN A 275 3.34 9.83 27.22
N LEU A 276 2.79 10.79 26.47
CA LEU A 276 2.17 11.99 27.04
C LEU A 276 0.78 11.76 27.62
N LYS A 277 0.22 10.56 27.51
CA LYS A 277 -1.15 10.20 27.95
C LYS A 277 -2.23 11.07 27.33
N GLU A 278 -2.05 11.46 26.07
CA GLU A 278 -3.04 12.24 25.33
C GLU A 278 -3.88 11.36 24.42
N ILE A 279 -3.22 10.46 23.66
CA ILE A 279 -3.85 9.53 22.72
C ILE A 279 -3.16 8.19 22.85
N GLU A 280 -3.95 7.12 22.88
CA GLU A 280 -3.47 5.74 22.86
C GLU A 280 -4.10 4.96 21.71
N GLU A 281 -3.37 3.97 21.19
CA GLU A 281 -3.93 3.00 20.26
C GLU A 281 -4.92 2.06 20.97
N PRO A 282 -5.81 1.35 20.25
CA PRO A 282 -6.76 0.44 20.86
C PRO A 282 -6.03 -0.70 21.61
N PHE A 283 -6.63 -1.09 22.75
CA PHE A 283 -6.13 -2.17 23.57
C PHE A 283 -7.27 -3.18 23.80
N GLU A 284 -7.05 -4.42 23.36
CA GLU A 284 -8.05 -5.49 23.48
C GLU A 284 -8.20 -5.95 24.94
N THR A 285 -9.38 -6.45 25.30
CA THR A 285 -9.71 -6.88 26.67
C THR A 285 -8.76 -7.97 27.17
N ASP A 286 -8.41 -8.90 26.29
CA ASP A 286 -7.53 -10.04 26.60
C ASP A 286 -6.06 -9.81 26.20
N GLN A 287 -5.74 -8.60 25.73
CA GLN A 287 -4.39 -8.26 25.29
C GLN A 287 -3.45 -8.13 26.50
N ILE A 288 -2.30 -8.80 26.43
CA ILE A 288 -1.23 -8.65 27.42
C ILE A 288 -0.25 -7.56 26.93
N GLY A 289 -0.25 -6.42 27.62
CA GLY A 289 0.63 -5.28 27.25
C GLY A 289 2.09 -5.48 27.64
N SER A 290 2.34 -6.26 28.70
CA SER A 290 3.69 -6.59 29.19
C SER A 290 3.66 -7.88 30.01
N SER A 291 4.64 -8.75 29.78
CA SER A 291 4.79 -9.98 30.56
C SER A 291 5.19 -9.74 32.03
N ALA A 292 5.77 -8.60 32.33
CA ALA A 292 6.28 -8.24 33.65
C ALA A 292 5.38 -7.22 34.38
N MET A 293 4.65 -6.39 33.67
CA MET A 293 3.88 -5.26 34.22
C MET A 293 2.46 -5.25 33.62
N PRO A 294 1.46 -5.89 34.29
CA PRO A 294 0.11 -6.04 33.72
C PRO A 294 -0.60 -4.72 33.38
N TYR A 295 -0.25 -3.64 34.07
CA TYR A 295 -0.84 -2.31 33.86
C TYR A 295 -0.23 -1.55 32.68
N LYS A 296 0.87 -2.05 32.09
CA LYS A 296 1.61 -1.34 31.04
C LYS A 296 0.93 -1.55 29.68
N ARG A 297 0.54 -0.47 29.04
CA ARG A 297 0.00 -0.47 27.67
C ARG A 297 1.07 0.03 26.69
N ASN A 298 1.65 -0.89 25.93
CA ASN A 298 2.63 -0.55 24.93
C ASN A 298 1.94 -0.26 23.59
N PRO A 299 2.37 0.75 22.81
CA PRO A 299 1.84 1.04 21.49
C PRO A 299 2.41 0.08 20.42
N MET A 300 2.18 -1.25 20.62
CA MET A 300 2.82 -2.31 19.82
C MET A 300 2.42 -2.26 18.34
N ARG A 301 1.18 -1.85 18.03
CA ARG A 301 0.70 -1.76 16.65
C ARG A 301 1.42 -0.63 15.91
N SER A 302 1.54 0.53 16.58
CA SER A 302 2.31 1.66 16.05
C SER A 302 3.80 1.34 15.90
N GLU A 303 4.38 0.59 16.85
CA GLU A 303 5.77 0.12 16.75
C GLU A 303 5.96 -0.84 15.57
N ARG A 304 5.03 -1.77 15.36
CA ARG A 304 5.01 -2.67 14.19
C ARG A 304 4.94 -1.89 12.88
N CYS A 305 4.03 -0.92 12.77
CA CYS A 305 3.95 -0.04 11.61
C CYS A 305 5.28 0.68 11.34
N CYS A 306 5.90 1.27 12.37
CA CYS A 306 7.19 1.95 12.22
C CYS A 306 8.29 1.01 11.71
N SER A 307 8.37 -0.21 12.22
CA SER A 307 9.41 -1.16 11.83
C SER A 307 9.23 -1.65 10.39
N LEU A 308 8.00 -2.00 10.00
CA LEU A 308 7.69 -2.45 8.65
C LEU A 308 7.74 -1.30 7.63
N ALA A 309 7.36 -0.08 8.01
CA ALA A 309 7.52 1.09 7.15
C ALA A 309 8.99 1.37 6.80
N ARG A 310 9.92 1.18 7.75
CA ARG A 310 11.37 1.27 7.45
C ARG A 310 11.80 0.23 6.42
N HIS A 311 11.31 -1.01 6.54
CA HIS A 311 11.56 -2.04 5.54
C HIS A 311 11.04 -1.61 4.16
N LEU A 312 9.80 -1.16 4.09
CA LEU A 312 9.20 -0.68 2.84
C LEU A 312 9.98 0.46 2.19
N MET A 313 10.39 1.46 2.98
CA MET A 313 11.16 2.60 2.47
C MET A 313 12.51 2.19 1.88
N THR A 314 13.16 1.16 2.42
CA THR A 314 14.46 0.70 1.90
C THR A 314 14.32 -0.15 0.63
N LEU A 315 13.16 -0.77 0.39
CA LEU A 315 12.94 -1.61 -0.79
C LEU A 315 13.05 -0.84 -2.11
N VAL A 316 12.77 0.48 -2.12
CA VAL A 316 12.86 1.31 -3.34
C VAL A 316 14.26 1.37 -3.94
N LEU A 317 15.30 1.10 -3.16
CA LEU A 317 16.67 1.05 -3.65
C LEU A 317 16.89 -0.11 -4.65
N ASN A 318 16.15 -1.22 -4.49
CA ASN A 318 16.24 -2.35 -5.40
C ASN A 318 15.90 -1.97 -6.85
N PRO A 319 14.70 -1.46 -7.17
CA PRO A 319 14.38 -1.08 -8.54
C PRO A 319 15.22 0.10 -9.05
N LEU A 320 15.67 1.03 -8.19
CA LEU A 320 16.59 2.10 -8.58
C LEU A 320 17.90 1.54 -9.13
N HIS A 321 18.52 0.62 -8.40
CA HIS A 321 19.75 -0.05 -8.85
C HIS A 321 19.49 -0.91 -10.09
N THR A 322 18.40 -1.68 -10.10
CA THR A 322 18.05 -2.52 -11.26
C THR A 322 17.86 -1.69 -12.52
N ALA A 323 17.11 -0.60 -12.46
CA ALA A 323 16.86 0.26 -13.63
C ALA A 323 18.15 0.89 -14.19
N SER A 324 19.14 1.17 -13.32
CA SER A 324 20.39 1.83 -13.71
C SER A 324 21.36 0.91 -14.46
N VAL A 325 21.20 -0.41 -14.37
CA VAL A 325 22.11 -1.41 -14.92
C VAL A 325 21.46 -2.29 -16.00
N GLN A 326 20.31 -1.92 -16.53
CA GLN A 326 19.71 -2.63 -17.65
C GLN A 326 20.52 -2.39 -18.94
N TRP A 327 20.81 -3.48 -19.67
CA TRP A 327 21.63 -3.42 -20.87
C TRP A 327 20.77 -3.61 -22.12
N PHE A 328 20.82 -2.65 -23.03
CA PHE A 328 20.16 -2.73 -24.32
C PHE A 328 18.71 -3.22 -24.20
N GLU A 329 18.34 -4.28 -24.91
CA GLU A 329 16.97 -4.81 -24.95
C GLU A 329 16.67 -5.79 -23.83
N ARG A 330 17.69 -6.38 -23.17
CA ARG A 330 17.53 -7.34 -22.08
C ARG A 330 18.81 -7.60 -21.32
N THR A 331 18.75 -7.62 -20.01
CA THR A 331 19.63 -8.35 -19.10
C THR A 331 18.80 -9.14 -18.10
N LEU A 332 19.32 -10.25 -17.57
CA LEU A 332 18.57 -11.13 -16.67
C LEU A 332 18.84 -10.84 -15.19
N ASP A 333 19.75 -9.94 -14.87
CA ASP A 333 20.13 -9.64 -13.49
C ASP A 333 18.98 -9.00 -12.67
N ASP A 334 17.97 -8.47 -13.34
CA ASP A 334 16.76 -7.93 -12.75
C ASP A 334 15.84 -9.02 -12.14
N SER A 335 15.87 -10.22 -12.71
CA SER A 335 14.83 -11.23 -12.51
C SER A 335 14.69 -11.66 -11.03
N ALA A 336 15.76 -12.13 -10.42
CA ALA A 336 15.74 -12.61 -9.03
C ALA A 336 15.42 -11.47 -8.04
N ASN A 337 16.00 -10.29 -8.24
CA ASN A 337 15.75 -9.13 -7.40
C ASN A 337 14.27 -8.72 -7.43
N ARG A 338 13.68 -8.63 -8.63
CA ARG A 338 12.27 -8.24 -8.82
C ARG A 338 11.29 -9.25 -8.22
N ARG A 339 11.59 -10.54 -8.32
CA ARG A 339 10.75 -11.62 -7.70
C ARG A 339 10.60 -11.44 -6.20
N VAL A 340 11.58 -10.87 -5.54
CA VAL A 340 11.58 -10.61 -4.10
C VAL A 340 10.98 -9.24 -3.79
N CYS A 341 11.60 -8.17 -4.30
CA CYS A 341 11.30 -6.82 -3.82
C CYS A 341 9.90 -6.32 -4.21
N LEU A 342 9.36 -6.68 -5.39
CA LEU A 342 8.04 -6.21 -5.80
C LEU A 342 6.94 -6.80 -4.91
N ALA A 343 6.97 -8.11 -4.68
CA ALA A 343 5.99 -8.75 -3.80
C ALA A 343 6.11 -8.24 -2.36
N GLU A 344 7.31 -8.18 -1.81
CA GLU A 344 7.53 -7.71 -0.44
C GLU A 344 7.07 -6.27 -0.23
N ALA A 345 7.21 -5.39 -1.23
CA ALA A 345 6.75 -4.01 -1.14
C ALA A 345 5.23 -3.94 -0.97
N PHE A 346 4.47 -4.67 -1.76
CA PHE A 346 3.00 -4.70 -1.65
C PHE A 346 2.51 -5.41 -0.40
N LEU A 347 3.11 -6.53 -0.02
CA LEU A 347 2.80 -7.24 1.22
C LEU A 347 3.06 -6.36 2.45
N THR A 348 4.16 -5.62 2.45
CA THR A 348 4.50 -4.70 3.53
C THR A 348 3.54 -3.50 3.57
N ALA A 349 3.23 -2.90 2.42
CA ALA A 349 2.25 -1.82 2.34
C ALA A 349 0.86 -2.26 2.83
N ASP A 350 0.46 -3.48 2.48
CA ASP A 350 -0.81 -4.06 2.90
C ASP A 350 -0.93 -4.18 4.43
N ILE A 351 0.08 -4.73 5.10
CA ILE A 351 0.03 -4.89 6.56
C ILE A 351 0.10 -3.57 7.31
N ILE A 352 0.92 -2.61 6.87
CA ILE A 352 1.00 -1.31 7.58
C ILE A 352 -0.30 -0.51 7.41
N LEU A 353 -0.98 -0.60 6.26
CA LEU A 353 -2.29 0.00 6.05
C LEU A 353 -3.37 -0.69 6.89
N SER A 354 -3.40 -2.01 6.91
CA SER A 354 -4.36 -2.78 7.71
C SER A 354 -4.19 -2.51 9.21
N THR A 355 -2.94 -2.42 9.67
CA THR A 355 -2.65 -2.10 11.06
C THR A 355 -3.03 -0.65 11.40
N LEU A 356 -2.74 0.32 10.51
CA LEU A 356 -3.12 1.70 10.72
C LEU A 356 -4.65 1.88 10.70
N GLN A 357 -5.36 1.13 9.85
CA GLN A 357 -6.82 1.11 9.88
C GLN A 357 -7.35 0.66 11.24
N ASN A 358 -6.84 -0.45 11.76
CA ASN A 358 -7.22 -0.94 13.09
C ASN A 358 -6.90 0.08 14.20
N ILE A 359 -5.74 0.73 14.15
CA ILE A 359 -5.39 1.81 15.08
C ILE A 359 -6.41 2.95 14.99
N SER A 360 -6.71 3.42 13.77
CA SER A 360 -7.62 4.56 13.54
C SER A 360 -9.06 4.30 13.96
N GLU A 361 -9.49 3.05 13.94
CA GLU A 361 -10.84 2.63 14.37
C GLU A 361 -11.03 2.62 15.88
N GLY A 362 -9.95 2.63 16.65
CA GLY A 362 -9.99 2.49 18.10
C GLY A 362 -9.10 3.46 18.88
N LEU A 363 -8.70 4.58 18.29
CA LEU A 363 -7.93 5.60 19.01
C LEU A 363 -8.67 6.10 20.25
N VAL A 364 -7.99 6.10 21.38
CA VAL A 364 -8.51 6.58 22.68
C VAL A 364 -7.88 7.94 22.98
N VAL A 365 -8.70 8.92 23.33
CA VAL A 365 -8.28 10.27 23.72
C VAL A 365 -8.57 10.49 25.19
N TYR A 366 -7.67 11.14 25.90
CA TYR A 366 -7.79 11.51 27.32
C TYR A 366 -7.97 13.03 27.48
N PRO A 367 -9.20 13.57 27.37
CA PRO A 367 -9.44 15.01 27.36
C PRO A 367 -8.99 15.71 28.65
N LYS A 368 -9.13 15.04 29.79
CA LYS A 368 -8.73 15.62 31.09
C LYS A 368 -7.21 15.79 31.19
N ASP A 369 -6.44 14.85 30.66
CA ASP A 369 -4.98 14.92 30.69
C ASP A 369 -4.45 15.99 29.72
N CYS A 370 -5.12 16.22 28.59
CA CYS A 370 -4.83 17.33 27.69
C CYS A 370 -4.99 18.70 28.41
N HIS A 371 -6.08 18.90 29.11
CA HIS A 371 -6.34 20.14 29.87
C HIS A 371 -5.38 20.32 31.04
N GLU A 372 -5.09 19.28 31.83
CA GLU A 372 -4.22 19.38 32.98
C GLU A 372 -2.78 19.71 32.58
N LYS A 373 -2.28 19.16 31.50
CA LYS A 373 -0.96 19.51 30.95
C LYS A 373 -0.87 20.96 30.52
N ILE A 374 -1.91 21.48 29.86
CA ILE A 374 -1.98 22.90 29.48
C ILE A 374 -1.86 23.75 30.74
N ARG A 375 -2.61 23.40 31.81
CA ARG A 375 -2.57 24.10 33.10
C ARG A 375 -1.19 24.08 33.75
N ILE A 376 -0.57 22.89 33.87
CA ILE A 376 0.76 22.72 34.47
C ILE A 376 1.83 23.50 33.69
N LEU A 377 1.85 23.36 32.37
CA LEU A 377 2.85 24.02 31.53
C LEU A 377 2.67 25.54 31.46
N SER A 378 1.44 26.02 31.51
CA SER A 378 1.14 27.45 31.66
C SER A 378 1.70 28.01 32.98
N GLN A 379 1.56 27.24 34.06
CA GLN A 379 2.12 27.58 35.36
C GLN A 379 3.65 27.51 35.34
N GLN A 380 4.25 26.48 34.72
CA GLN A 380 5.71 26.36 34.60
C GLN A 380 6.33 27.45 33.72
N ALA A 381 5.69 27.79 32.60
CA ALA A 381 6.14 28.90 31.76
C ALA A 381 6.10 30.22 32.48
N ALA A 382 5.11 30.44 33.31
CA ALA A 382 5.04 31.64 34.16
C ALA A 382 6.05 31.61 35.31
N ALA A 383 6.43 30.46 35.84
CA ALA A 383 7.47 30.30 36.85
C ALA A 383 8.88 30.56 36.28
N VAL A 384 9.14 30.22 35.02
CA VAL A 384 10.38 30.53 34.29
C VAL A 384 10.53 32.04 34.07
N VAL A 385 9.42 32.77 33.95
CA VAL A 385 9.43 34.25 33.86
C VAL A 385 9.76 34.92 35.19
N LYS A 386 9.42 34.26 36.31
CA LYS A 386 9.80 34.70 37.66
C LYS A 386 10.96 33.82 38.17
N GLN A 387 12.17 34.28 38.07
CA GLN A 387 13.39 33.63 38.60
C GLN A 387 13.39 33.34 40.11
N GLU A 388 12.27 33.41 40.80
CA GLU A 388 12.19 33.36 42.29
C GLU A 388 11.15 32.37 42.84
N GLY A 389 10.76 31.33 42.11
CA GLY A 389 10.12 30.15 42.73
C GLY A 389 8.77 30.37 43.44
N GLY A 390 7.97 31.31 43.05
CA GLY A 390 6.61 31.51 43.57
C GLY A 390 5.54 31.15 42.58
N ASP A 391 4.34 30.80 43.06
CA ASP A 391 3.16 30.57 42.21
C ASP A 391 2.87 31.76 41.31
N ASN A 392 2.44 31.47 40.07
CA ASN A 392 2.07 32.50 39.10
C ASN A 392 0.81 33.23 39.59
N ASP A 393 1.00 34.41 40.19
CA ASP A 393 -0.04 35.26 40.69
C ASP A 393 -0.53 36.33 39.67
N LEU A 394 -0.10 36.23 38.39
CA LEU A 394 -0.44 37.21 37.34
C LEU A 394 -1.97 37.42 37.24
N ILE A 395 -2.75 36.35 37.30
CA ILE A 395 -4.20 36.42 37.25
C ILE A 395 -4.76 37.10 38.50
N ALA A 396 -4.16 36.80 39.66
CA ALA A 396 -4.55 37.47 40.92
C ALA A 396 -4.18 38.98 40.89
N GLN A 397 -3.03 39.32 40.33
CA GLN A 397 -2.61 40.72 40.15
C GLN A 397 -3.54 41.43 39.15
N ILE A 398 -3.90 40.84 38.01
CA ILE A 398 -4.85 41.38 37.04
C ILE A 398 -6.22 41.59 37.71
N ARG A 399 -6.69 40.64 38.53
CA ARG A 399 -7.95 40.79 39.29
C ARG A 399 -7.88 41.91 40.34
N ALA A 400 -6.73 42.15 40.90
CA ALA A 400 -6.54 43.17 41.94
C ALA A 400 -6.31 44.59 41.38
N ASP A 401 -5.91 44.68 40.11
CA ASP A 401 -5.56 45.96 39.48
C ASP A 401 -6.81 46.66 38.91
N PRO A 402 -7.15 47.87 39.37
CA PRO A 402 -8.33 48.64 38.88
C PRO A 402 -8.30 48.91 37.37
N TYR A 403 -7.11 48.96 36.74
CA TYR A 403 -6.97 49.16 35.30
C TYR A 403 -7.69 48.05 34.47
N PHE A 404 -7.71 46.82 34.98
CA PHE A 404 -8.37 45.68 34.32
C PHE A 404 -9.84 45.50 34.72
N SER A 405 -10.40 46.40 35.51
CA SER A 405 -11.80 46.36 35.94
C SER A 405 -12.81 46.12 34.79
N PRO A 406 -12.64 46.71 33.58
CA PRO A 406 -13.57 46.45 32.47
C PRO A 406 -13.57 45.01 31.93
N ILE A 407 -12.50 44.24 32.16
CA ILE A 407 -12.41 42.85 31.64
C ILE A 407 -12.53 41.81 32.75
N GLN A 408 -12.66 42.22 34.02
CA GLN A 408 -12.75 41.25 35.13
C GLN A 408 -13.90 40.25 34.99
N GLY A 409 -15.04 40.67 34.48
CA GLY A 409 -16.19 39.79 34.21
C GLY A 409 -16.00 38.84 33.03
N GLN A 410 -14.99 39.07 32.21
CA GLN A 410 -14.65 38.24 31.04
C GLN A 410 -13.39 37.41 31.25
N LEU A 411 -12.70 37.59 32.39
CA LEU A 411 -11.38 36.99 32.64
C LEU A 411 -11.41 35.46 32.56
N GLU A 412 -12.45 34.85 33.08
CA GLU A 412 -12.62 33.38 33.02
C GLU A 412 -12.84 32.90 31.60
N SER A 413 -13.64 33.59 30.81
CA SER A 413 -13.86 33.22 29.39
C SER A 413 -12.63 33.52 28.52
N LEU A 414 -11.81 34.51 28.88
CA LEU A 414 -10.54 34.81 28.21
C LEU A 414 -9.46 33.79 28.54
N LEU A 415 -9.59 33.04 29.64
CA LEU A 415 -8.62 32.03 30.06
C LEU A 415 -9.03 30.60 29.60
N GLU A 416 -10.19 30.47 28.99
CA GLU A 416 -10.62 29.18 28.43
C GLU A 416 -9.64 28.72 27.32
N PRO A 417 -9.10 27.48 27.40
CA PRO A 417 -8.12 26.99 26.43
C PRO A 417 -8.60 27.06 24.97
N THR A 418 -9.91 26.94 24.75
CA THR A 418 -10.51 27.05 23.41
C THR A 418 -10.28 28.41 22.75
N SER A 419 -10.14 29.48 23.55
CA SER A 419 -9.85 30.83 23.05
C SER A 419 -8.45 30.97 22.43
N PHE A 420 -7.54 30.04 22.71
CA PHE A 420 -6.14 30.10 22.26
C PHE A 420 -5.82 29.11 21.14
N THR A 421 -6.81 28.39 20.61
CA THR A 421 -6.62 27.41 19.52
C THR A 421 -6.64 28.06 18.13
N GLY A 422 -6.81 29.38 18.07
CA GLY A 422 -6.88 30.12 16.81
C GLY A 422 -8.01 29.63 15.91
N ARG A 423 -7.70 29.30 14.66
CA ARG A 423 -8.65 28.80 13.67
C ARG A 423 -8.61 27.28 13.49
N ALA A 424 -8.13 26.54 14.48
CA ALA A 424 -7.95 25.09 14.35
C ALA A 424 -9.26 24.36 13.97
N SER A 425 -10.36 24.65 14.67
CA SER A 425 -11.68 24.02 14.40
C SER A 425 -12.19 24.34 12.99
N GLN A 426 -12.08 25.61 12.57
CA GLN A 426 -12.50 26.04 11.23
C GLN A 426 -11.61 25.42 10.13
N GLN A 427 -10.33 25.25 10.40
CA GLN A 427 -9.41 24.56 9.49
C GLN A 427 -9.78 23.09 9.33
N VAL A 428 -10.10 22.40 10.42
CA VAL A 428 -10.61 21.02 10.38
C VAL A 428 -11.85 20.93 9.49
N ALA A 429 -12.88 21.70 9.80
CA ALA A 429 -14.14 21.67 9.09
C ALA A 429 -13.96 21.94 7.58
N ARG A 430 -13.17 22.97 7.25
CA ARG A 430 -12.91 23.34 5.86
C ARG A 430 -12.09 22.27 5.12
N PHE A 431 -11.01 21.78 5.69
CA PHE A 431 -10.15 20.77 5.08
C PHE A 431 -10.91 19.46 4.84
N LEU A 432 -11.67 18.98 5.82
CA LEU A 432 -12.44 17.75 5.65
C LEU A 432 -13.49 17.90 4.54
N LYS A 433 -14.18 19.06 4.48
CA LYS A 433 -15.23 19.31 3.50
C LYS A 433 -14.70 19.50 2.08
N GLU A 434 -13.61 20.28 1.92
CA GLU A 434 -13.14 20.71 0.60
C GLU A 434 -12.10 19.76 -0.01
N GLU A 435 -11.34 19.04 0.81
CA GLU A 435 -10.24 18.19 0.34
C GLU A 435 -10.41 16.70 0.69
N ALA A 436 -10.44 16.33 1.96
CA ALA A 436 -10.35 14.94 2.37
C ALA A 436 -11.57 14.09 1.97
N ARG A 437 -12.79 14.51 2.34
CA ARG A 437 -14.00 13.72 2.06
C ARG A 437 -14.34 13.57 0.58
N PRO A 438 -14.17 14.59 -0.30
CA PRO A 438 -14.41 14.43 -1.74
C PRO A 438 -13.56 13.35 -2.40
N MET A 439 -12.31 13.17 -1.96
CA MET A 439 -11.41 12.14 -2.48
C MET A 439 -11.87 10.71 -2.19
N LEU A 440 -12.70 10.52 -1.17
CA LEU A 440 -13.21 9.21 -0.76
C LEU A 440 -14.42 8.73 -1.59
N THR A 441 -15.02 9.60 -2.39
CA THR A 441 -16.22 9.29 -3.18
C THR A 441 -16.11 8.01 -4.01
N PRO A 442 -14.99 7.74 -4.73
CA PRO A 442 -14.85 6.51 -5.52
C PRO A 442 -14.81 5.22 -4.69
N TYR A 443 -14.57 5.33 -3.38
CA TYR A 443 -14.34 4.19 -2.49
C TYR A 443 -15.50 3.91 -1.52
N GLN A 444 -16.55 4.72 -1.50
CA GLN A 444 -17.64 4.64 -0.51
C GLN A 444 -18.23 3.23 -0.35
N SER A 445 -18.42 2.51 -1.45
CA SER A 445 -18.95 1.14 -1.42
C SER A 445 -18.01 0.09 -0.83
N LYS A 446 -16.73 0.45 -0.62
CA LYS A 446 -15.66 -0.47 -0.18
C LYS A 446 -15.12 -0.15 1.23
N MET A 447 -15.60 0.91 1.88
CA MET A 447 -15.07 1.41 3.15
C MET A 447 -15.78 0.89 4.41
N GLY A 448 -16.79 0.04 4.29
CA GLY A 448 -17.63 -0.38 5.41
C GLY A 448 -17.10 -1.48 6.33
N VAL A 449 -15.99 -2.10 5.98
CA VAL A 449 -15.46 -3.27 6.70
C VAL A 449 -14.52 -2.84 7.83
N LYS A 450 -14.80 -3.31 9.06
CA LYS A 450 -13.85 -3.19 10.17
C LYS A 450 -12.64 -4.12 9.93
N MET A 451 -11.49 -3.66 10.37
CA MET A 451 -10.26 -4.44 10.26
C MET A 451 -10.00 -5.22 11.55
N GLU A 452 -10.12 -6.54 11.47
CA GLU A 452 -9.63 -7.45 12.50
C GLU A 452 -8.20 -7.87 12.16
N LEU A 453 -7.28 -7.66 13.09
CA LEU A 453 -5.91 -8.13 12.95
C LEU A 453 -5.84 -9.57 13.46
N ALA A 454 -5.25 -10.45 12.67
CA ALA A 454 -5.04 -11.84 13.05
C ALA A 454 -4.02 -12.01 14.20
N LEU A 455 -3.30 -10.96 14.56
CA LEU A 455 -2.28 -10.92 15.62
C LEU A 455 -2.20 -9.56 16.29
#